data_dca2cd0727206176a01e0aacb029b9d8
#
_entry.id   dca2cd0727206176a01e0aacb029b9d8
#
_cell.length_a   1.000
_cell.length_b   1.000
_cell.length_c   1.000
_cell.angle_alpha   90.00
_cell.angle_beta   90.00
_cell.angle_gamma   90.00
#
_symmetry.space_group_name_H-M   'P 1'
#
loop_
_entity.id
_entity.type
_entity.pdbx_description
1 polymer ?
#
loop_
_entity_poly.entity_id
_entity_poly.type
_entity_poly.pdbx_seq_one_letter_code
_entity_poly.pdbx_strand_id
1 'polypeptide(L)'
;MRRFKFIRDPLATDAGNNVEELLRELGGPTCFFLTGEDSSRTRALVTLLHGNEPSGAMALFRWLKSGRRPAVNVVCVLASVAAALEPPLFSHRMLPRARDLNRCFRPPFDDAQGVLAEEILEILRMHHPEAVVDMH
;
A
#
# COMPACT_ATOMS: atom_id res chain seq x y z
N MET A 1 -2.42 4.46 -17.42
CA MET A 1 -1.90 5.56 -16.58
C MET A 1 -1.62 5.03 -15.19
N ARG A 2 -0.40 5.26 -14.70
CA ARG A 2 -0.02 4.82 -13.34
C ARG A 2 -0.67 5.70 -12.28
N ARG A 3 -1.29 5.09 -11.31
CA ARG A 3 -1.93 5.77 -10.18
C ARG A 3 -1.07 5.68 -8.91
N PHE A 4 -0.17 4.70 -8.84
CA PHE A 4 0.70 4.52 -7.69
C PHE A 4 1.87 5.49 -7.67
N LYS A 5 2.10 6.08 -6.51
CA LYS A 5 3.35 6.75 -6.16
C LYS A 5 4.33 5.67 -5.68
N PHE A 6 5.61 5.79 -6.08
CA PHE A 6 6.65 4.86 -5.65
C PHE A 6 7.67 5.59 -4.78
N ILE A 7 7.91 5.07 -3.59
CA ILE A 7 8.85 5.65 -2.63
C ILE A 7 9.82 4.56 -2.18
N ARG A 8 11.14 4.84 -2.33
CA ARG A 8 12.19 3.92 -1.96
C ARG A 8 12.91 4.42 -0.71
N ASP A 9 13.06 3.53 0.28
CA ASP A 9 13.85 3.76 1.50
C ASP A 9 13.60 5.13 2.15
N PRO A 10 12.34 5.45 2.52
CA PRO A 10 12.05 6.73 3.17
C PRO A 10 12.75 6.80 4.53
N LEU A 11 13.07 8.01 4.95
CA LEU A 11 13.58 8.26 6.30
C LEU A 11 12.45 8.17 7.32
N ALA A 12 12.78 7.85 8.57
CA ALA A 12 11.79 7.80 9.65
C ALA A 12 11.03 9.13 9.80
N THR A 13 11.71 10.26 9.58
CA THR A 13 11.10 11.59 9.64
C THR A 13 10.08 11.85 8.52
N ASP A 14 10.16 11.13 7.41
CA ASP A 14 9.24 11.30 6.29
C ASP A 14 7.84 10.72 6.59
N ALA A 15 7.72 9.89 7.61
CA ALA A 15 6.46 9.24 7.95
C ALA A 15 5.47 10.15 8.71
N GLY A 16 5.93 11.30 9.22
CA GLY A 16 5.09 12.17 10.04
C GLY A 16 4.93 11.67 11.47
N ASN A 17 3.91 12.15 12.17
CA ASN A 17 3.72 11.88 13.60
C ASN A 17 2.69 10.78 13.87
N ASN A 18 1.85 10.46 12.90
CA ASN A 18 0.83 9.42 13.01
C ASN A 18 0.45 8.91 11.62
N VAL A 19 -0.31 7.82 11.58
CA VAL A 19 -0.70 7.19 10.32
C VAL A 19 -1.57 8.10 9.45
N GLU A 20 -2.42 8.93 10.04
CA GLU A 20 -3.25 9.88 9.30
C GLU A 20 -2.38 10.90 8.56
N GLU A 21 -1.37 11.47 9.22
CA GLU A 21 -0.44 12.39 8.57
C GLU A 21 0.31 11.72 7.43
N LEU A 22 0.77 10.48 7.64
CA LEU A 22 1.42 9.72 6.59
C LEU A 22 0.52 9.58 5.37
N LEU A 23 -0.71 9.14 5.56
CA LEU A 23 -1.65 8.93 4.45
C LEU A 23 -2.01 10.24 3.75
N ARG A 24 -2.17 11.34 4.48
CA ARG A 24 -2.45 12.66 3.89
C ARG A 24 -1.28 13.15 3.04
N GLU A 25 -0.06 12.98 3.52
CA GLU A 25 1.15 13.37 2.78
C GLU A 25 1.30 12.53 1.50
N LEU A 26 0.99 11.23 1.55
CA LEU A 26 1.01 10.37 0.38
C LEU A 26 -0.04 10.79 -0.66
N GLY A 27 -1.23 11.15 -0.21
CA GLY A 27 -2.30 11.69 -1.06
C GLY A 27 -2.98 10.70 -1.98
N GLY A 28 -2.57 9.44 -2.01
CA GLY A 28 -3.16 8.43 -2.90
C GLY A 28 -2.43 7.10 -2.83
N PRO A 29 -2.76 6.16 -3.72
CA PRO A 29 -2.13 4.84 -3.72
C PRO A 29 -0.61 4.93 -3.78
N THR A 30 0.06 4.18 -2.91
CA THR A 30 1.52 4.27 -2.79
C THR A 30 2.11 2.88 -2.60
N CYS A 31 3.26 2.67 -3.24
CA CYS A 31 4.10 1.49 -3.07
C CYS A 31 5.44 1.92 -2.48
N PHE A 32 5.77 1.39 -1.31
CA PHE A 32 7.08 1.54 -0.70
C PHE A 32 7.97 0.37 -1.10
N PHE A 33 9.21 0.65 -1.41
CA PHE A 33 10.25 -0.37 -1.52
C PHE A 33 11.27 -0.13 -0.41
N LEU A 34 11.39 -1.10 0.49
CA LEU A 34 12.35 -1.06 1.61
C LEU A 34 13.48 -2.04 1.31
N THR A 35 14.68 -1.53 1.16
CA THR A 35 15.86 -2.36 0.89
C THR A 35 16.23 -3.16 2.13
N GLY A 36 16.34 -4.49 1.97
CA GLY A 36 16.69 -5.40 3.04
C GLY A 36 18.19 -5.59 3.23
N GLU A 37 18.56 -6.19 4.34
CA GLU A 37 19.94 -6.62 4.58
C GLU A 37 20.37 -7.65 3.53
N ASP A 38 19.52 -8.62 3.23
CA ASP A 38 19.65 -9.52 2.09
C ASP A 38 18.83 -8.98 0.94
N SER A 39 19.47 -8.25 0.02
CA SER A 39 18.80 -7.63 -1.12
C SER A 39 18.55 -8.59 -2.29
N SER A 40 18.92 -9.85 -2.16
CA SER A 40 18.65 -10.87 -3.17
C SER A 40 17.24 -11.47 -3.04
N ARG A 41 16.56 -11.23 -1.91
CA ARG A 41 15.24 -11.78 -1.60
C ARG A 41 14.25 -10.65 -1.40
N THR A 42 13.00 -10.86 -1.84
CA THR A 42 11.93 -9.87 -1.72
C THR A 42 10.66 -10.52 -1.21
N ARG A 43 9.97 -9.84 -0.30
CA ARG A 43 8.62 -10.19 0.15
C ARG A 43 7.70 -9.01 -0.06
N ALA A 44 6.43 -9.28 -0.28
CA ALA A 44 5.44 -8.23 -0.51
C ALA A 44 4.38 -8.22 0.58
N LEU A 45 3.96 -7.03 0.94
CA LEU A 45 2.87 -6.77 1.86
C LEU A 45 1.86 -5.89 1.13
N VAL A 46 0.64 -6.38 0.95
CA VAL A 46 -0.46 -5.61 0.38
C VAL A 46 -1.36 -5.18 1.51
N THR A 47 -1.57 -3.88 1.65
CA THR A 47 -2.35 -3.32 2.74
C THR A 47 -3.40 -2.37 2.21
N LEU A 48 -4.39 -2.09 3.05
CA LEU A 48 -5.38 -1.06 2.80
C LEU A 48 -6.15 -1.28 1.49
N LEU A 49 -6.45 -2.55 1.16
CA LEU A 49 -7.37 -2.83 0.05
C LEU A 49 -8.73 -2.20 0.33
N HIS A 50 -9.12 -2.16 1.60
CA HIS A 50 -10.30 -1.46 2.08
C HIS A 50 -9.89 -0.33 3.02
N GLY A 51 -10.52 0.84 2.88
CA GLY A 51 -10.19 2.01 3.67
C GLY A 51 -10.47 1.88 5.16
N ASN A 52 -11.34 0.94 5.55
CA ASN A 52 -11.69 0.67 6.95
C ASN A 52 -10.90 -0.47 7.57
N GLU A 53 -9.80 -0.87 6.97
CA GLU A 53 -8.91 -1.93 7.46
C GLU A 53 -7.48 -1.38 7.61
N PRO A 54 -7.23 -0.51 8.62
CA PRO A 54 -5.99 0.27 8.68
C PRO A 54 -4.81 -0.44 9.34
N SER A 55 -4.97 -1.67 9.83
CA SER A 55 -3.92 -2.34 10.63
C SER A 55 -2.59 -2.47 9.89
N GLY A 56 -2.61 -2.78 8.59
CA GLY A 56 -1.39 -2.84 7.78
C GLY A 56 -0.71 -1.50 7.60
N ALA A 57 -1.49 -0.44 7.37
CA ALA A 57 -0.97 0.92 7.27
C ALA A 57 -0.37 1.39 8.60
N MET A 58 -1.01 1.06 9.72
CA MET A 58 -0.49 1.38 11.05
C MET A 58 0.81 0.63 11.34
N ALA A 59 0.88 -0.64 10.97
CA ALA A 59 2.10 -1.44 11.12
C ALA A 59 3.25 -0.87 10.29
N LEU A 60 2.99 -0.50 9.05
CA LEU A 60 3.99 0.15 8.20
C LEU A 60 4.46 1.47 8.79
N PHE A 61 3.54 2.30 9.27
CA PHE A 61 3.89 3.57 9.92
C PHE A 61 4.87 3.34 11.09
N ARG A 62 4.55 2.40 11.98
CA ARG A 62 5.42 2.07 13.12
C ARG A 62 6.78 1.56 12.67
N TRP A 63 6.81 0.73 11.64
CA TRP A 63 8.06 0.23 11.08
C TRP A 63 8.93 1.36 10.55
N LEU A 64 8.35 2.26 9.76
CA LEU A 64 9.08 3.41 9.21
C LEU A 64 9.63 4.31 10.32
N LYS A 65 8.84 4.56 11.37
CA LYS A 65 9.29 5.36 12.53
C LYS A 65 10.43 4.71 13.29
N SER A 66 10.51 3.38 13.29
CA SER A 66 11.59 2.67 13.99
C SER A 66 12.96 2.88 13.35
N GLY A 67 13.01 3.28 12.09
CA GLY A 67 14.26 3.41 11.34
C GLY A 67 14.97 2.09 11.05
N ARG A 68 14.33 0.95 11.33
CA ARG A 68 14.94 -0.37 11.18
C ARG A 68 14.98 -0.78 9.72
N ARG A 69 16.01 -1.52 9.36
CA ARG A 69 16.15 -2.13 8.05
C ARG A 69 15.55 -3.54 8.07
N PRO A 70 14.71 -3.92 7.08
CA PRO A 70 14.18 -5.28 7.05
C PRO A 70 15.26 -6.31 6.71
N ALA A 71 15.03 -7.56 7.09
CA ALA A 71 15.95 -8.65 6.79
C ALA A 71 16.06 -8.94 5.29
N VAL A 72 14.97 -8.78 4.55
CA VAL A 72 14.89 -8.94 3.09
C VAL A 72 14.18 -7.70 2.51
N ASN A 73 14.27 -7.50 1.21
CA ASN A 73 13.52 -6.41 0.58
C ASN A 73 12.03 -6.58 0.84
N VAL A 74 11.34 -5.47 1.11
CA VAL A 74 9.89 -5.44 1.30
C VAL A 74 9.27 -4.48 0.29
N VAL A 75 8.32 -4.98 -0.49
CA VAL A 75 7.43 -4.18 -1.31
C VAL A 75 6.13 -4.03 -0.54
N CYS A 76 5.78 -2.83 -0.15
CA CYS A 76 4.58 -2.58 0.65
C CYS A 76 3.61 -1.69 -0.12
N VAL A 77 2.42 -2.21 -0.41
CA VAL A 77 1.36 -1.52 -1.13
C VAL A 77 0.34 -0.96 -0.15
N LEU A 78 0.06 0.33 -0.28
CA LEU A 78 -1.07 1.02 0.36
C LEU A 78 -2.05 1.40 -0.74
N ALA A 79 -3.18 0.71 -0.83
CA ALA A 79 -4.07 0.83 -1.99
C ALA A 79 -5.14 1.92 -1.83
N SER A 80 -6.09 1.75 -0.92
CA SER A 80 -7.28 2.61 -0.82
C SER A 80 -7.09 3.79 0.13
N VAL A 81 -6.05 4.59 -0.13
CA VAL A 81 -5.69 5.76 0.71
C VAL A 81 -6.83 6.78 0.73
N ALA A 82 -7.45 7.07 -0.41
CA ALA A 82 -8.55 8.03 -0.47
C ALA A 82 -9.77 7.59 0.35
N ALA A 83 -10.12 6.30 0.29
CA ALA A 83 -11.23 5.76 1.09
C ALA A 83 -10.92 5.81 2.59
N ALA A 84 -9.66 5.53 2.97
CA ALA A 84 -9.22 5.60 4.35
C ALA A 84 -9.32 7.01 4.93
N LEU A 85 -8.98 8.02 4.11
CA LEU A 85 -9.00 9.43 4.51
C LEU A 85 -10.37 10.08 4.44
N GLU A 86 -11.34 9.50 3.73
CA GLU A 86 -12.70 10.04 3.66
C GLU A 86 -13.32 10.08 5.05
N PRO A 87 -13.78 11.26 5.51
CA PRO A 87 -14.35 11.40 6.86
C PRO A 87 -15.62 10.56 7.05
N PRO A 88 -15.79 9.92 8.23
CA PRO A 88 -14.82 9.78 9.31
C PRO A 88 -13.64 8.87 8.94
N LEU A 89 -12.45 9.19 9.45
CA LEU A 89 -11.23 8.45 9.17
C LEU A 89 -11.40 6.94 9.40
N PHE A 90 -10.94 6.12 8.44
CA PHE A 90 -10.97 4.67 8.50
C PHE A 90 -12.37 4.06 8.68
N SER A 91 -13.41 4.73 8.23
CA SER A 91 -14.79 4.23 8.34
C SER A 91 -15.39 3.73 7.02
N HIS A 92 -14.72 3.99 5.90
CA HIS A 92 -15.22 3.64 4.58
C HIS A 92 -14.43 2.48 3.98
N ARG A 93 -15.14 1.40 3.65
CA ARG A 93 -14.57 0.26 2.95
C ARG A 93 -14.04 0.68 1.57
N MET A 94 -14.82 1.46 0.84
CA MET A 94 -14.49 2.03 -0.47
C MET A 94 -15.20 3.38 -0.64
N LEU A 95 -14.77 4.16 -1.60
CA LEU A 95 -15.45 5.41 -1.93
C LEU A 95 -16.83 5.12 -2.53
N PRO A 96 -17.79 6.08 -2.43
CA PRO A 96 -19.09 5.94 -3.07
C PRO A 96 -18.95 5.64 -4.56
N ARG A 97 -19.78 4.74 -5.08
CA ARG A 97 -19.81 4.31 -6.49
C ARG A 97 -18.58 3.55 -6.96
N ALA A 98 -17.60 3.29 -6.11
CA ALA A 98 -16.47 2.45 -6.44
C ALA A 98 -16.82 0.98 -6.20
N ARG A 99 -16.30 0.11 -7.06
CA ARG A 99 -16.38 -1.33 -6.81
C ARG A 99 -15.46 -1.72 -5.66
N ASP A 100 -15.77 -2.83 -5.02
CA ASP A 100 -14.88 -3.44 -4.03
C ASP A 100 -13.57 -3.86 -4.72
N LEU A 101 -12.46 -3.24 -4.34
CA LEU A 101 -11.15 -3.52 -4.93
C LEU A 101 -10.81 -5.00 -4.87
N ASN A 102 -11.20 -5.69 -3.78
CA ASN A 102 -10.93 -7.12 -3.61
C ASN A 102 -11.72 -8.02 -4.59
N ARG A 103 -12.56 -7.45 -5.44
CA ARG A 103 -13.28 -8.13 -6.51
C ARG A 103 -12.75 -7.79 -7.91
N CYS A 104 -11.68 -6.99 -7.98
CA CYS A 104 -11.22 -6.39 -9.23
C CYS A 104 -9.92 -7.00 -9.78
N PHE A 105 -9.39 -8.06 -9.16
CA PHE A 105 -8.12 -8.68 -9.55
C PHE A 105 -8.25 -9.67 -10.71
N ARG A 106 -9.16 -9.39 -11.64
CA ARG A 106 -9.35 -10.13 -12.89
C ARG A 106 -9.93 -9.20 -13.95
N PRO A 107 -9.66 -9.46 -15.23
CA PRO A 107 -10.26 -8.66 -16.31
C PRO A 107 -11.79 -8.66 -16.26
N PRO A 108 -12.43 -7.56 -16.76
CA PRO A 108 -11.80 -6.39 -17.36
C PRO A 108 -11.26 -5.40 -16.33
N PHE A 109 -10.17 -4.71 -16.69
CA PHE A 109 -9.56 -3.67 -15.85
C PHE A 109 -9.89 -2.28 -16.43
N ASP A 110 -11.17 -2.01 -16.61
CA ASP A 110 -11.66 -0.88 -17.41
C ASP A 110 -12.26 0.26 -16.58
N ASP A 111 -12.41 0.11 -15.29
CA ASP A 111 -12.79 1.19 -14.39
C ASP A 111 -11.64 1.53 -13.42
N ALA A 112 -11.85 2.55 -12.58
CA ALA A 112 -10.82 3.04 -11.66
C ALA A 112 -10.28 1.94 -10.74
N GLN A 113 -11.15 1.10 -10.20
CA GLN A 113 -10.74 0.00 -9.29
C GLN A 113 -10.05 -1.13 -10.06
N GLY A 114 -10.50 -1.42 -11.27
CA GLY A 114 -9.84 -2.38 -12.15
C GLY A 114 -8.42 -1.95 -12.51
N VAL A 115 -8.22 -0.69 -12.86
CA VAL A 115 -6.88 -0.14 -13.15
C VAL A 115 -5.98 -0.24 -11.92
N LEU A 116 -6.50 0.09 -10.75
CA LEU A 116 -5.74 0.00 -9.51
C LEU A 116 -5.32 -1.45 -9.21
N ALA A 117 -6.25 -2.40 -9.36
CA ALA A 117 -5.96 -3.83 -9.18
C ALA A 117 -4.91 -4.33 -10.17
N GLU A 118 -5.00 -3.94 -11.43
CA GLU A 118 -4.02 -4.30 -12.45
C GLU A 118 -2.62 -3.79 -12.09
N GLU A 119 -2.52 -2.53 -11.63
CA GLU A 119 -1.23 -1.98 -11.19
C GLU A 119 -0.64 -2.76 -10.01
N ILE A 120 -1.47 -3.16 -9.04
CA ILE A 120 -1.01 -4.00 -7.92
C ILE A 120 -0.43 -5.32 -8.45
N LEU A 121 -1.13 -5.97 -9.38
CA LEU A 121 -0.63 -7.21 -9.99
C LEU A 121 0.69 -6.98 -10.74
N GLU A 122 0.82 -5.86 -11.45
CA GLU A 122 2.07 -5.50 -12.14
C GLU A 122 3.22 -5.27 -11.17
N ILE A 123 2.97 -4.57 -10.07
CA ILE A 123 3.97 -4.36 -9.01
C ILE A 123 4.46 -5.71 -8.48
N LEU A 124 3.55 -6.62 -8.18
CA LEU A 124 3.91 -7.95 -7.68
C LEU A 124 4.72 -8.74 -8.71
N ARG A 125 4.31 -8.71 -9.98
CA ARG A 125 5.06 -9.39 -11.06
C ARG A 125 6.47 -8.81 -11.23
N MET A 126 6.59 -7.49 -11.18
CA MET A 126 7.87 -6.80 -11.40
C MET A 126 8.89 -7.15 -10.32
N HIS A 127 8.47 -7.28 -9.08
CA HIS A 127 9.37 -7.49 -7.95
C HIS A 127 9.62 -8.96 -7.60
N HIS A 128 8.92 -9.89 -8.21
CA HIS A 128 9.07 -11.33 -8.01
C HIS A 128 9.17 -11.74 -6.53
N PRO A 129 8.22 -11.34 -5.67
CA PRO A 129 8.32 -11.66 -4.26
C PRO A 129 8.21 -13.17 -4.02
N GLU A 130 9.01 -13.69 -3.08
CA GLU A 130 8.95 -15.09 -2.66
C GLU A 130 7.69 -15.40 -1.82
N ALA A 131 7.09 -14.38 -1.24
CA ALA A 131 5.85 -14.47 -0.47
C ALA A 131 5.09 -13.15 -0.55
N VAL A 132 3.77 -13.24 -0.54
CA VAL A 132 2.86 -12.10 -0.50
C VAL A 132 1.93 -12.28 0.69
N VAL A 133 1.85 -11.25 1.53
CA VAL A 133 0.88 -11.18 2.62
C VAL A 133 -0.12 -10.08 2.29
N ASP A 134 -1.39 -10.42 2.28
CA ASP A 134 -2.49 -9.49 2.12
C ASP A 134 -3.13 -9.26 3.48
N MET A 135 -2.95 -8.06 4.02
CA MET A 135 -3.47 -7.69 5.34
C MET A 135 -4.80 -6.98 5.22
N HIS A 136 -5.78 -7.60 5.77
CA HIS A 136 -7.13 -7.06 5.90
C HIS A 136 -7.41 -6.53 7.29
#